data_93592e780d22fefdebed46621841baac
#
_entry.id   93592e780d22fefdebed46621841baac
#
_cell.length_a   1.000
_cell.length_b   1.000
_cell.length_c   1.000
_cell.angle_alpha   90.00
_cell.angle_beta   90.00
_cell.angle_gamma   90.00
#
_symmetry.space_group_name_H-M   'P 1'
#
loop_
_entity.id
_entity.type
_entity.pdbx_description
1 polymer ?
#
loop_
_entity_poly.entity_id
_entity_poly.type
_entity_poly.pdbx_seq_one_letter_code
_entity_poly.pdbx_strand_id
1 'polypeptide(L)'
;MSAEIATGITDEPLDTGALIDSARRDTCGAVASFIGVVRNHDGGESVDAIEYSSHPSSQQILRDIVMEFKDRPGVHCIVAWHRVGHLEIGEDAMVVAVAAEHRAQAFRAVEAIVEDVKAKLPIWKKQELTDGS
;
A
#
# COMPACT_ATOMS: atom_id res chain seq x y z
N MET A 1 7.40 -2.50 22.68
CA MET A 1 6.73 -3.62 22.02
C MET A 1 6.66 -3.36 20.53
N SER A 2 6.97 -4.35 19.70
CA SER A 2 6.94 -4.19 18.25
C SER A 2 5.54 -4.39 17.69
N ALA A 3 5.20 -3.63 16.65
CA ALA A 3 3.95 -3.82 15.93
C ALA A 3 3.95 -5.16 15.18
N GLU A 4 2.76 -5.73 14.99
CA GLU A 4 2.58 -6.85 14.08
C GLU A 4 2.63 -6.34 12.64
N ILE A 5 3.35 -7.05 11.78
CA ILE A 5 3.58 -6.64 10.40
C ILE A 5 3.02 -7.71 9.46
N ALA A 6 2.19 -7.28 8.51
CA ALA A 6 1.69 -8.14 7.43
C ALA A 6 1.89 -7.43 6.11
N THR A 7 2.71 -8.01 5.24
CA THR A 7 3.02 -7.43 3.93
C THR A 7 2.89 -8.48 2.83
N GLY A 8 2.63 -8.03 1.62
CA GLY A 8 2.61 -8.93 0.47
C GLY A 8 2.52 -8.20 -0.85
N ILE A 9 2.92 -8.91 -1.90
CA ILE A 9 2.75 -8.49 -3.29
C ILE A 9 2.03 -9.62 -4.00
N THR A 10 0.98 -9.30 -4.73
CA THR A 10 0.15 -10.31 -5.39
C THR A 10 -0.26 -9.82 -6.78
N ASP A 11 -0.53 -10.76 -7.69
CA ASP A 11 -1.13 -10.45 -8.99
C ASP A 11 -2.66 -10.60 -8.97
N GLU A 12 -3.22 -10.91 -7.82
CA GLU A 12 -4.67 -11.03 -7.66
C GLU A 12 -5.29 -9.76 -7.12
N PRO A 13 -6.61 -9.52 -7.33
CA PRO A 13 -7.28 -8.37 -6.76
C PRO A 13 -7.11 -8.31 -5.24
N LEU A 14 -6.87 -7.11 -4.72
CA LEU A 14 -6.75 -6.91 -3.29
C LEU A 14 -8.14 -6.90 -2.65
N ASP A 15 -8.32 -7.67 -1.59
CA ASP A 15 -9.52 -7.56 -0.75
C ASP A 15 -9.29 -6.43 0.26
N THR A 16 -9.50 -5.20 -0.21
CA THR A 16 -9.18 -3.98 0.53
C THR A 16 -9.88 -3.93 1.87
N GLY A 17 -11.16 -4.22 1.91
CA GLY A 17 -11.93 -4.22 3.16
C GLY A 17 -11.39 -5.21 4.18
N ALA A 18 -11.08 -6.42 3.75
CA ALA A 18 -10.52 -7.43 4.65
C ALA A 18 -9.13 -7.06 5.13
N LEU A 19 -8.29 -6.48 4.25
CA LEU A 19 -6.94 -6.05 4.62
C LEU A 19 -6.98 -4.95 5.68
N ILE A 20 -7.81 -3.94 5.48
CA ILE A 20 -7.95 -2.84 6.46
C ILE A 20 -8.51 -3.39 7.78
N ASP A 21 -9.53 -4.23 7.71
CA ASP A 21 -10.16 -4.79 8.91
C ASP A 21 -9.19 -5.65 9.71
N SER A 22 -8.29 -6.35 9.03
CA SER A 22 -7.27 -7.21 9.66
C SER A 22 -6.30 -6.43 10.54
N ALA A 23 -6.17 -5.11 10.35
CA ALA A 23 -5.27 -4.28 11.15
C ALA A 23 -5.82 -3.99 12.55
N ARG A 24 -7.12 -4.12 12.78
CA ARG A 24 -7.76 -3.74 14.05
C ARG A 24 -7.15 -4.48 15.24
N ARG A 25 -6.98 -3.73 16.34
CA ARG A 25 -6.51 -4.28 17.62
C ARG A 25 -7.30 -3.65 18.74
N ASP A 26 -7.63 -4.43 19.77
CA ASP A 26 -8.41 -3.98 20.91
C ASP A 26 -7.76 -2.85 21.69
N THR A 27 -6.44 -2.75 21.59
CA THR A 27 -5.65 -1.72 22.27
C THR A 27 -5.57 -0.41 21.48
N CYS A 28 -6.12 -0.38 20.26
CA CYS A 28 -5.97 0.75 19.35
C CYS A 28 -7.28 1.49 19.14
N GLY A 29 -7.25 2.79 19.36
CA GLY A 29 -8.41 3.66 19.14
C GLY A 29 -8.53 4.17 17.70
N ALA A 30 -7.53 3.89 16.84
CA ALA A 30 -7.53 4.41 15.47
C ALA A 30 -6.98 3.38 14.49
N VAL A 31 -7.63 3.30 13.32
CA VAL A 31 -7.08 2.63 12.14
C VAL A 31 -7.09 3.66 11.01
N ALA A 32 -5.92 3.99 10.48
CA ALA A 32 -5.81 4.86 9.31
C ALA A 32 -5.39 4.01 8.12
N SER A 33 -5.87 4.37 6.93
CA SER A 33 -5.56 3.62 5.72
C SER A 33 -5.28 4.54 4.54
N PHE A 34 -4.49 4.00 3.60
CA PHE A 34 -4.27 4.58 2.29
C PHE A 34 -4.63 3.53 1.25
N ILE A 35 -5.37 3.93 0.23
CA ILE A 35 -5.68 3.08 -0.91
C ILE A 35 -5.18 3.80 -2.15
N GLY A 36 -4.21 3.19 -2.85
CA GLY A 36 -3.75 3.68 -4.15
C GLY A 36 -4.63 3.09 -5.23
N VAL A 37 -5.29 3.94 -5.99
CA VAL A 37 -6.30 3.54 -6.98
C VAL A 37 -5.82 3.95 -8.37
N VAL A 38 -6.09 3.11 -9.36
CA VAL A 38 -5.77 3.42 -10.75
C VAL A 38 -6.77 4.47 -11.26
N ARG A 39 -6.25 5.63 -11.66
CA ARG A 39 -7.08 6.72 -12.18
C ARG A 39 -6.99 6.82 -13.70
N ASN A 40 -7.94 7.51 -14.32
CA ASN A 40 -8.11 7.52 -15.76
C ASN A 40 -7.19 8.51 -16.49
N HIS A 41 -6.24 9.16 -15.81
CA HIS A 41 -5.19 9.95 -16.44
C HIS A 41 -4.01 10.14 -15.51
N ASP A 42 -2.85 10.35 -16.10
CA ASP A 42 -1.58 10.52 -15.43
C ASP A 42 -0.76 11.52 -16.22
N GLY A 43 -0.30 12.59 -15.57
CA GLY A 43 0.49 13.62 -16.20
C GLY A 43 -0.24 14.34 -17.33
N GLY A 44 -1.57 14.41 -17.30
CA GLY A 44 -2.39 15.03 -18.35
C GLY A 44 -2.79 14.09 -19.48
N GLU A 45 -2.30 12.84 -19.47
CA GLU A 45 -2.64 11.83 -20.47
C GLU A 45 -3.83 10.98 -20.00
N SER A 46 -4.73 10.62 -20.95
CA SER A 46 -5.81 9.68 -20.66
C SER A 46 -5.26 8.26 -20.61
N VAL A 47 -5.62 7.52 -19.57
CA VAL A 47 -5.13 6.17 -19.31
C VAL A 47 -6.31 5.19 -19.28
N ASP A 48 -6.21 4.07 -19.99
CA ASP A 48 -7.22 3.00 -19.95
C ASP A 48 -6.92 1.94 -18.92
N ALA A 49 -5.62 1.62 -18.74
CA ALA A 49 -5.19 0.60 -17.80
C ALA A 49 -3.72 0.81 -17.44
N ILE A 50 -3.27 0.13 -16.40
CA ILE A 50 -1.88 0.15 -15.97
C ILE A 50 -1.39 -1.28 -15.82
N GLU A 51 -0.17 -1.54 -16.29
CA GLU A 51 0.54 -2.78 -16.05
C GLU A 51 1.64 -2.52 -15.03
N TYR A 52 1.55 -3.18 -13.88
CA TYR A 52 2.59 -3.12 -12.86
C TYR A 52 3.45 -4.38 -12.92
N SER A 53 4.76 -4.20 -12.85
CA SER A 53 5.71 -5.29 -12.72
C SER A 53 6.63 -5.06 -11.54
N SER A 54 7.13 -6.13 -10.93
CA SER A 54 7.97 -6.03 -9.75
C SER A 54 9.25 -6.83 -9.93
N HIS A 55 10.32 -6.35 -9.30
CA HIS A 55 11.55 -7.11 -9.16
C HIS A 55 11.30 -8.33 -8.24
N PRO A 56 11.98 -9.48 -8.46
CA PRO A 56 11.81 -10.65 -7.59
C PRO A 56 12.06 -10.39 -6.10
N SER A 57 12.88 -9.40 -5.76
CA SER A 57 13.17 -9.03 -4.38
C SER A 57 12.13 -8.11 -3.74
N SER A 58 11.09 -7.71 -4.48
CA SER A 58 10.15 -6.66 -4.02
C SER A 58 9.41 -7.05 -2.75
N GLN A 59 9.05 -8.33 -2.58
CA GLN A 59 8.38 -8.76 -1.35
C GLN A 59 9.25 -8.52 -0.11
N GLN A 60 10.52 -8.88 -0.17
CA GLN A 60 11.42 -8.67 0.96
C GLN A 60 11.69 -7.18 1.18
N ILE A 61 11.83 -6.41 0.10
CA ILE A 61 12.06 -4.96 0.20
C ILE A 61 10.87 -4.28 0.83
N LEU A 62 9.63 -4.64 0.43
CA LEU A 62 8.42 -4.08 1.05
C LEU A 62 8.40 -4.37 2.55
N ARG A 63 8.69 -5.61 2.94
CA ARG A 63 8.73 -5.97 4.35
C ARG A 63 9.79 -5.18 5.10
N ASP A 64 10.98 -5.04 4.52
CA ASP A 64 12.08 -4.29 5.15
C ASP A 64 11.70 -2.81 5.34
N ILE A 65 11.04 -2.21 4.35
CA ILE A 65 10.55 -0.83 4.47
C ILE A 65 9.60 -0.72 5.66
N VAL A 66 8.61 -1.59 5.73
CA VAL A 66 7.56 -1.55 6.74
C VAL A 66 8.13 -1.85 8.14
N MET A 67 9.09 -2.77 8.21
CA MET A 67 9.72 -3.14 9.48
C MET A 67 10.42 -1.97 10.18
N GLU A 68 10.85 -0.95 9.45
CA GLU A 68 11.43 0.24 10.06
C GLU A 68 10.44 1.03 10.91
N PHE A 69 9.15 0.80 10.72
CA PHE A 69 8.09 1.49 11.45
C PHE A 69 7.55 0.69 12.65
N LYS A 70 8.04 -0.52 12.87
CA LYS A 70 7.48 -1.45 13.86
C LYS A 70 7.56 -0.97 15.31
N ASP A 71 8.51 -0.07 15.61
CA ASP A 71 8.74 0.41 16.97
C ASP A 71 8.24 1.85 17.19
N ARG A 72 7.48 2.41 16.26
CA ARG A 72 6.89 3.73 16.46
C ARG A 72 5.94 3.71 17.65
N PRO A 73 6.03 4.72 18.55
CA PRO A 73 5.17 4.75 19.72
C PRO A 73 3.69 4.66 19.39
N GLY A 74 2.99 3.76 20.05
CA GLY A 74 1.54 3.60 19.90
C GLY A 74 1.09 2.82 18.65
N VAL A 75 1.99 2.42 17.77
CA VAL A 75 1.65 1.64 16.58
C VAL A 75 1.65 0.15 16.93
N HIS A 76 0.54 -0.53 16.69
CA HIS A 76 0.36 -1.94 17.09
C HIS A 76 0.25 -2.91 15.92
N CYS A 77 -0.18 -2.44 14.75
CA CYS A 77 -0.28 -3.29 13.56
C CYS A 77 -0.09 -2.47 12.30
N ILE A 78 0.67 -3.03 11.34
CA ILE A 78 0.86 -2.43 10.02
C ILE A 78 0.58 -3.50 8.96
N VAL A 79 -0.31 -3.18 8.04
CA VAL A 79 -0.65 -4.02 6.89
C VAL A 79 -0.29 -3.22 5.64
N ALA A 80 0.50 -3.80 4.74
CA ALA A 80 0.89 -3.13 3.50
C ALA A 80 0.96 -4.14 2.36
N TRP A 81 0.11 -3.95 1.35
CA TRP A 81 0.02 -4.83 0.19
C TRP A 81 0.06 -4.04 -1.10
N HIS A 82 0.72 -4.60 -2.11
CA HIS A 82 0.75 -4.04 -3.46
C HIS A 82 0.33 -5.09 -4.47
N ARG A 83 -0.52 -4.69 -5.41
CA ARG A 83 -0.91 -5.54 -6.53
C ARG A 83 0.01 -5.27 -7.73
N VAL A 84 0.32 -6.32 -8.47
CA VAL A 84 1.04 -6.24 -9.75
C VAL A 84 0.20 -6.89 -10.86
N GLY A 85 0.64 -6.78 -12.10
CA GLY A 85 -0.08 -7.27 -13.27
C GLY A 85 -0.95 -6.19 -13.89
N HIS A 86 -1.94 -6.59 -14.64
CA HIS A 86 -2.84 -5.68 -15.35
C HIS A 86 -3.95 -5.18 -14.43
N LEU A 87 -4.08 -3.85 -14.31
CA LEU A 87 -5.12 -3.21 -13.51
C LEU A 87 -5.94 -2.27 -14.38
N GLU A 88 -7.26 -2.36 -14.23
CA GLU A 88 -8.21 -1.46 -14.86
C GLU A 88 -8.41 -0.19 -14.02
N ILE A 89 -8.98 0.83 -14.64
CA ILE A 89 -9.37 2.07 -13.95
C ILE A 89 -10.28 1.73 -12.76
N GLY A 90 -9.99 2.34 -11.62
CA GLY A 90 -10.78 2.15 -10.40
C GLY A 90 -10.36 0.98 -9.53
N GLU A 91 -9.44 0.13 -10.00
CA GLU A 91 -8.95 -0.98 -9.19
C GLU A 91 -7.90 -0.51 -8.18
N ASP A 92 -7.86 -1.20 -7.04
CA ASP A 92 -6.93 -0.87 -5.97
C ASP A 92 -5.55 -1.48 -6.25
N ALA A 93 -4.53 -0.64 -6.30
CA ALA A 93 -3.15 -1.06 -6.57
C ALA A 93 -2.34 -1.25 -5.29
N MET A 94 -2.65 -0.49 -4.25
CA MET A 94 -1.93 -0.57 -2.98
C MET A 94 -2.87 -0.31 -1.82
N VAL A 95 -2.68 -1.04 -0.73
CA VAL A 95 -3.40 -0.82 0.51
C VAL A 95 -2.38 -0.79 1.64
N VAL A 96 -2.44 0.27 2.43
CA VAL A 96 -1.67 0.38 3.68
C VAL A 96 -2.64 0.70 4.80
N ALA A 97 -2.60 -0.05 5.89
CA ALA A 97 -3.43 0.21 7.07
C ALA A 97 -2.56 0.13 8.32
N VAL A 98 -2.76 1.07 9.21
CA VAL A 98 -2.03 1.12 10.49
C VAL A 98 -3.04 1.27 11.62
N ALA A 99 -2.95 0.36 12.60
CA ALA A 99 -3.67 0.50 13.86
C ALA A 99 -2.73 1.12 14.90
N ALA A 100 -3.18 2.18 15.54
CA ALA A 100 -2.44 2.88 16.58
C ALA A 100 -3.36 3.29 17.72
N GLU A 101 -2.76 3.56 18.88
CA GLU A 101 -3.51 3.97 20.07
C GLU A 101 -4.29 5.25 19.82
N HIS A 102 -3.69 6.20 19.06
CA HIS A 102 -4.29 7.50 18.77
C HIS A 102 -4.19 7.83 17.27
N ARG A 103 -5.16 8.63 16.78
CA ARG A 103 -5.27 8.95 15.35
C ARG A 103 -4.05 9.64 14.76
N ALA A 104 -3.39 10.53 15.51
CA ALA A 104 -2.21 11.22 14.99
C ALA A 104 -1.07 10.24 14.69
N GLN A 105 -0.88 9.25 15.55
CA GLN A 105 0.12 8.19 15.34
C GLN A 105 -0.21 7.36 14.08
N ALA A 106 -1.49 7.01 13.91
CA ALA A 106 -1.94 6.23 12.75
C ALA A 106 -1.75 7.01 11.45
N PHE A 107 -2.18 8.26 11.38
CA PHE A 107 -2.05 9.09 10.18
C PHE A 107 -0.58 9.31 9.79
N ARG A 108 0.27 9.64 10.77
CA ARG A 108 1.69 9.88 10.50
C ARG A 108 2.38 8.62 9.99
N ALA A 109 2.06 7.47 10.57
CA ALA A 109 2.68 6.21 10.14
C ALA A 109 2.25 5.85 8.72
N VAL A 110 0.96 5.95 8.39
CA VAL A 110 0.47 5.67 7.03
C VAL A 110 1.17 6.57 6.01
N GLU A 111 1.20 7.87 6.25
CA GLU A 111 1.84 8.81 5.33
C GLU A 111 3.30 8.46 5.10
N ALA A 112 4.05 8.24 6.17
CA ALA A 112 5.48 7.94 6.08
C ALA A 112 5.74 6.60 5.36
N ILE A 113 4.95 5.58 5.63
CA ILE A 113 5.08 4.28 4.97
C ILE A 113 4.80 4.41 3.48
N VAL A 114 3.72 5.09 3.09
CA VAL A 114 3.38 5.27 1.68
C VAL A 114 4.48 6.01 0.94
N GLU A 115 5.04 7.07 1.53
CA GLU A 115 6.14 7.82 0.93
C GLU A 115 7.39 6.94 0.73
N ASP A 116 7.74 6.15 1.74
CA ASP A 116 8.89 5.24 1.65
C ASP A 116 8.67 4.14 0.62
N VAL A 117 7.48 3.57 0.56
CA VAL A 117 7.16 2.54 -0.44
C VAL A 117 7.30 3.10 -1.85
N LYS A 118 6.75 4.30 -2.09
CA LYS A 118 6.85 4.94 -3.41
C LYS A 118 8.28 5.30 -3.79
N ALA A 119 9.11 5.62 -2.82
CA ALA A 119 10.50 6.01 -3.07
C ALA A 119 11.43 4.81 -3.27
N LYS A 120 11.17 3.68 -2.63
CA LYS A 120 12.14 2.59 -2.50
C LYS A 120 11.71 1.25 -3.10
N LEU A 121 10.41 1.00 -3.26
CA LEU A 121 9.95 -0.31 -3.74
C LEU A 121 10.15 -0.41 -5.25
N PRO A 122 10.88 -1.45 -5.75
CA PRO A 122 11.15 -1.59 -7.18
C PRO A 122 9.94 -2.20 -7.91
N ILE A 123 8.90 -1.40 -8.08
CA ILE A 123 7.72 -1.71 -8.88
C ILE A 123 7.66 -0.69 -10.01
N TRP A 124 7.56 -1.19 -11.24
CA TRP A 124 7.52 -0.37 -12.45
C TRP A 124 6.12 -0.32 -13.00
N LYS A 125 5.76 0.84 -13.52
CA LYS A 125 4.44 1.11 -14.06
C LYS A 125 4.52 1.35 -15.56
N LYS A 126 3.70 0.61 -16.33
CA LYS A 126 3.50 0.87 -17.76
C LYS A 126 2.04 1.22 -17.98
N GLN A 127 1.80 2.40 -18.53
CA GLN A 127 0.44 2.87 -18.81
C GLN A 127 -0.02 2.39 -20.18
N GLU A 128 -1.30 1.99 -20.28
CA GLU A 128 -1.96 1.78 -21.55
C GLU A 128 -2.79 3.02 -21.84
N LEU A 129 -2.33 3.84 -22.80
CA LEU A 129 -2.96 5.12 -23.12
C LEU A 129 -4.18 4.93 -24.00
N THR A 130 -5.16 5.82 -23.87
CA THR A 130 -6.43 5.77 -24.61
C THR A 130 -6.22 5.86 -26.12
N ASP A 131 -5.16 6.52 -26.57
CA ASP A 131 -4.83 6.68 -27.99
C ASP A 131 -3.99 5.53 -28.55
N GLY A 132 -3.71 4.50 -27.78
CA GLY A 132 -2.94 3.33 -28.19
C GLY A 132 -1.42 3.53 -28.23
N SER A 133 -0.93 4.62 -27.69
CA SER A 133 0.51 4.90 -27.68
C SER A 133 1.18 4.53 -26.36
#